data_dc5fa1b3b31de271da156f6107dc379f
#
_entry.id   dc5fa1b3b31de271da156f6107dc379f
#
_cell.length_a   1.000
_cell.length_b   1.000
_cell.length_c   1.000
_cell.angle_alpha   90.00
_cell.angle_beta   90.00
_cell.angle_gamma   90.00
#
_symmetry.space_group_name_H-M   'P 1'
#
loop_
_entity.id
_entity.type
_entity.pdbx_description
1 polymer ?
#
loop_
_entity_poly.entity_id
_entity_poly.type
_entity_poly.pdbx_seq_one_letter_code
_entity_poly.pdbx_strand_id
1 'polypeptide(L)'
;MGISGKNAQFLMDSRLTSAARGSADACLDLGMAYSCGTGGVAIDFIEAHKWFNLAALGGSEQGQALRAEIAEEMTAREIAEAQRQARAWIAATQSRAA
;
A
#
# COMPACT_ATOMS: atom_id res chain seq x y z
N MET A 1 14.93 -17.54 14.73
CA MET A 1 13.98 -16.72 15.42
C MET A 1 13.36 -15.71 14.49
N GLY A 2 12.07 -15.62 14.52
CA GLY A 2 11.36 -14.67 13.68
C GLY A 2 11.46 -13.25 14.20
N ILE A 3 10.97 -12.32 13.40
CA ILE A 3 10.82 -10.91 13.80
C ILE A 3 9.78 -10.84 14.90
N SER A 4 10.10 -10.16 15.99
CA SER A 4 9.14 -9.96 17.08
C SER A 4 7.98 -9.09 16.61
N GLY A 5 6.83 -9.18 17.28
CA GLY A 5 5.70 -8.31 16.97
C GLY A 5 6.04 -6.83 17.02
N LYS A 6 6.93 -6.45 17.93
CA LYS A 6 7.37 -5.05 18.04
C LYS A 6 8.16 -4.61 16.82
N ASN A 7 9.03 -5.48 16.27
CA ASN A 7 9.80 -5.15 15.07
C ASN A 7 8.90 -5.03 13.84
N ALA A 8 7.92 -5.92 13.71
CA ALA A 8 6.97 -5.86 12.60
C ALA A 8 6.13 -4.59 12.68
N GLN A 9 5.67 -4.22 13.89
CA GLN A 9 4.89 -3.01 14.10
C GLN A 9 5.73 -1.76 13.80
N PHE A 10 6.99 -1.75 14.22
CA PHE A 10 7.89 -0.64 13.95
C PHE A 10 8.08 -0.43 12.46
N LEU A 11 8.30 -1.51 11.70
CA LEU A 11 8.47 -1.43 10.25
C LEU A 11 7.19 -0.92 9.59
N MET A 12 6.05 -1.42 10.02
CA MET A 12 4.76 -0.98 9.47
C MET A 12 4.55 0.52 9.72
N ASP A 13 4.78 0.98 10.95
CA ASP A 13 4.62 2.39 11.30
C ASP A 13 5.58 3.27 10.50
N SER A 14 6.82 2.81 10.31
CA SER A 14 7.82 3.53 9.54
C SER A 14 7.42 3.67 8.09
N ARG A 15 6.90 2.59 7.49
CA ARG A 15 6.43 2.61 6.10
C ARG A 15 5.23 3.54 5.93
N LEU A 16 4.29 3.48 6.87
CA LEU A 16 3.11 4.34 6.83
C LEU A 16 3.50 5.81 6.95
N THR A 17 4.45 6.13 7.83
CA THR A 17 4.95 7.49 7.98
C THR A 17 5.59 7.99 6.70
N SER A 18 6.45 7.17 6.09
CA SER A 18 7.11 7.53 4.84
C SER A 18 6.10 7.66 3.70
N ALA A 19 5.12 6.77 3.63
CA ALA A 19 4.06 6.84 2.63
C ALA A 19 3.26 8.13 2.77
N ALA A 20 2.95 8.54 4.00
CA ALA A 20 2.22 9.78 4.27
C ALA A 20 2.99 11.01 3.84
N ARG A 21 4.32 10.92 3.77
CA ARG A 21 5.19 11.98 3.29
C ARG A 21 5.40 11.94 1.78
N GLY A 22 4.76 11.01 1.10
CA GLY A 22 4.81 10.93 -0.35
C GLY A 22 5.82 9.97 -0.93
N SER A 23 6.40 9.07 -0.12
CA SER A 23 7.37 8.10 -0.62
C SER A 23 6.69 7.01 -1.44
N ALA A 24 6.95 6.99 -2.76
CA ALA A 24 6.46 5.93 -3.63
C ALA A 24 7.05 4.58 -3.25
N ASP A 25 8.31 4.56 -2.83
CA ASP A 25 8.97 3.32 -2.41
C ASP A 25 8.29 2.72 -1.17
N ALA A 26 7.90 3.57 -0.22
CA ALA A 26 7.19 3.10 0.97
C ALA A 26 5.82 2.52 0.61
N CYS A 27 5.11 3.17 -0.32
CA CYS A 27 3.84 2.65 -0.83
C CYS A 27 4.03 1.30 -1.52
N LEU A 28 5.09 1.16 -2.30
CA LEU A 28 5.41 -0.11 -2.96
C LEU A 28 5.65 -1.21 -1.94
N ASP A 29 6.43 -0.90 -0.89
CA ASP A 29 6.71 -1.87 0.18
C ASP A 29 5.44 -2.32 0.89
N LEU A 30 4.53 -1.38 1.15
CA LEU A 30 3.25 -1.71 1.76
C LEU A 30 2.40 -2.61 0.86
N GLY A 31 2.37 -2.31 -0.44
CA GLY A 31 1.66 -3.15 -1.40
C GLY A 31 2.23 -4.56 -1.45
N MET A 32 3.55 -4.68 -1.43
CA MET A 32 4.22 -5.98 -1.41
C MET A 32 3.88 -6.76 -0.14
N ALA A 33 3.89 -6.09 1.00
CA ALA A 33 3.57 -6.74 2.27
C ALA A 33 2.15 -7.34 2.25
N TYR A 34 1.17 -6.58 1.79
CA TYR A 34 -0.21 -7.06 1.74
C TYR A 34 -0.45 -8.09 0.64
N SER A 35 0.29 -8.05 -0.46
CA SER A 35 0.13 -9.04 -1.52
C SER A 35 0.76 -10.38 -1.16
N CYS A 36 1.78 -10.37 -0.31
CA CYS A 36 2.52 -11.58 0.08
C CYS A 36 2.22 -12.05 1.50
N GLY A 37 1.57 -11.23 2.31
CA GLY A 37 1.30 -11.57 3.71
C GLY A 37 2.55 -11.50 4.56
N THR A 38 3.42 -10.52 4.33
CA THR A 38 4.67 -10.33 5.07
C THR A 38 4.59 -9.10 5.96
N GLY A 39 5.62 -8.89 6.78
CA GLY A 39 5.70 -7.69 7.60
C GLY A 39 4.64 -7.61 8.70
N GLY A 40 4.10 -8.74 9.12
CA GLY A 40 3.11 -8.79 10.19
C GLY A 40 1.67 -8.60 9.74
N VAL A 41 1.40 -8.56 8.43
CA VAL A 41 0.04 -8.38 7.92
C VAL A 41 -0.42 -9.65 7.19
N ALA A 42 -1.73 -9.87 7.18
CA ALA A 42 -2.33 -10.93 6.37
C ALA A 42 -2.45 -10.47 4.92
N ILE A 43 -2.51 -11.42 4.00
CA ILE A 43 -2.76 -11.11 2.60
C ILE A 43 -4.10 -10.37 2.47
N ASP A 44 -4.08 -9.24 1.76
CA ASP A 44 -5.26 -8.42 1.53
C ASP A 44 -5.07 -7.70 0.19
N PHE A 45 -5.77 -8.17 -0.84
CA PHE A 45 -5.59 -7.64 -2.20
C PHE A 45 -6.16 -6.23 -2.35
N ILE A 46 -7.19 -5.87 -1.61
CA ILE A 46 -7.71 -4.50 -1.62
C ILE A 46 -6.64 -3.54 -1.10
N GLU A 47 -6.01 -3.88 0.03
CA GLU A 47 -4.91 -3.09 0.57
C GLU A 47 -3.74 -3.05 -0.40
N ALA A 48 -3.35 -4.20 -0.96
CA ALA A 48 -2.23 -4.26 -1.89
C ALA A 48 -2.47 -3.38 -3.11
N HIS A 49 -3.65 -3.46 -3.71
CA HIS A 49 -4.02 -2.64 -4.87
C HIS A 49 -3.97 -1.15 -4.52
N LYS A 50 -4.51 -0.78 -3.36
CA LYS A 50 -4.47 0.60 -2.87
C LYS A 50 -3.04 1.14 -2.84
N TRP A 51 -2.12 0.39 -2.21
CA TRP A 51 -0.74 0.84 -2.05
C TRP A 51 0.03 0.83 -3.36
N PHE A 52 -0.19 -0.17 -4.23
CA PHE A 52 0.42 -0.16 -5.55
C PHE A 52 -0.08 1.02 -6.39
N ASN A 53 -1.36 1.36 -6.27
CA ASN A 53 -1.93 2.51 -6.96
C ASN A 53 -1.28 3.81 -6.49
N LEU A 54 -1.10 3.97 -5.18
CA LEU A 54 -0.45 5.14 -4.62
C LEU A 54 1.02 5.22 -5.04
N ALA A 55 1.72 4.08 -5.09
CA ALA A 55 3.09 4.02 -5.59
C ALA A 55 3.15 4.46 -7.06
N ALA A 56 2.22 3.98 -7.88
CA ALA A 56 2.16 4.34 -9.30
C ALA A 56 1.93 5.84 -9.47
N LEU A 57 1.04 6.43 -8.68
CA LEU A 57 0.80 7.87 -8.72
C LEU A 57 2.04 8.67 -8.31
N GLY A 58 2.89 8.10 -7.48
CA GLY A 58 4.16 8.70 -7.10
C GLY A 58 5.30 8.43 -8.08
N GLY A 59 5.01 7.81 -9.22
CA GLY A 59 5.98 7.60 -10.27
C GLY A 59 6.59 6.19 -10.33
N SER A 60 6.12 5.25 -9.52
CA SER A 60 6.67 3.89 -9.52
C SER A 60 6.13 3.08 -10.69
N GLU A 61 6.99 2.76 -11.64
CA GLU A 61 6.63 1.88 -12.75
C GLU A 61 6.32 0.47 -12.26
N GLN A 62 7.06 0.01 -11.26
CA GLN A 62 6.84 -1.29 -10.65
C GLN A 62 5.47 -1.33 -9.96
N GLY A 63 5.10 -0.25 -9.27
CA GLY A 63 3.78 -0.13 -8.64
C GLY A 63 2.67 -0.24 -9.67
N GLN A 64 2.83 0.41 -10.82
CA GLN A 64 1.86 0.34 -11.90
C GLN A 64 1.71 -1.10 -12.42
N ALA A 65 2.82 -1.78 -12.64
CA ALA A 65 2.81 -3.15 -13.14
C ALA A 65 2.16 -4.11 -12.13
N LEU A 66 2.51 -3.98 -10.86
CA LEU A 66 1.98 -4.85 -9.81
C LEU A 66 0.50 -4.58 -9.55
N ARG A 67 0.07 -3.34 -9.66
CA ARG A 67 -1.35 -3.00 -9.56
C ARG A 67 -2.16 -3.72 -10.64
N ALA A 68 -1.68 -3.67 -11.88
CA ALA A 68 -2.35 -4.35 -12.99
C ALA A 68 -2.38 -5.86 -12.78
N GLU A 69 -1.28 -6.42 -12.29
CA GLU A 69 -1.17 -7.85 -12.06
C GLU A 69 -2.14 -8.32 -10.98
N ILE A 70 -2.20 -7.61 -9.85
CA ILE A 70 -3.08 -8.03 -8.75
C ILE A 70 -4.55 -7.81 -9.09
N ALA A 71 -4.85 -6.83 -9.95
CA ALA A 71 -6.22 -6.57 -10.39
C ALA A 71 -6.83 -7.76 -11.11
N GLU A 72 -6.01 -8.60 -11.73
CA GLU A 72 -6.50 -9.81 -12.40
C GLU A 72 -7.11 -10.81 -11.43
N GLU A 73 -6.74 -10.75 -10.17
CA GLU A 73 -7.25 -11.63 -9.11
C GLU A 73 -8.41 -11.00 -8.34
N MET A 74 -8.87 -9.81 -8.74
CA MET A 74 -9.85 -9.04 -7.98
C MET A 74 -11.13 -8.84 -8.77
N THR A 75 -12.24 -8.71 -8.04
CA THR A 75 -13.50 -8.32 -8.65
C THR A 75 -13.51 -6.82 -8.93
N ALA A 76 -14.39 -6.38 -9.82
CA ALA A 76 -14.56 -4.96 -10.11
C ALA A 76 -14.92 -4.17 -8.85
N ARG A 77 -15.72 -4.76 -7.97
CA ARG A 77 -16.13 -4.13 -6.71
C ARG A 77 -14.94 -3.95 -5.77
N GLU A 78 -14.06 -4.95 -5.70
CA GLU A 78 -12.86 -4.87 -4.88
C GLU A 78 -11.90 -3.82 -5.40
N ILE A 79 -11.73 -3.73 -6.72
CA ILE A 79 -10.89 -2.70 -7.33
C ILE A 79 -11.46 -1.31 -7.04
N ALA A 80 -12.76 -1.13 -7.16
CA ALA A 80 -13.41 0.14 -6.85
C ALA A 80 -13.19 0.54 -5.39
N GLU A 81 -13.27 -0.41 -4.47
CA GLU A 81 -13.03 -0.14 -3.05
C GLU A 81 -11.58 0.27 -2.81
N ALA A 82 -10.62 -0.43 -3.46
CA ALA A 82 -9.20 -0.08 -3.34
C ALA A 82 -8.95 1.34 -3.87
N GLN A 83 -9.56 1.70 -4.98
CA GLN A 83 -9.44 3.05 -5.55
C GLN A 83 -10.05 4.10 -4.62
N ARG A 84 -11.19 3.79 -4.00
CA ARG A 84 -11.82 4.69 -3.03
C ARG A 84 -10.91 4.94 -1.84
N GLN A 85 -10.29 3.87 -1.33
CA GLN A 85 -9.38 3.97 -0.19
C GLN A 85 -8.13 4.78 -0.55
N ALA A 86 -7.62 4.61 -1.77
CA ALA A 86 -6.46 5.38 -2.21
C ALA A 86 -6.79 6.88 -2.25
N ARG A 87 -7.96 7.24 -2.78
CA ARG A 87 -8.39 8.64 -2.80
C ARG A 87 -8.55 9.20 -1.39
N ALA A 88 -9.11 8.40 -0.48
CA ALA A 88 -9.28 8.82 0.92
C ALA A 88 -7.93 9.06 1.59
N TRP A 89 -6.95 8.20 1.32
CA TRP A 89 -5.59 8.36 1.84
C TRP A 89 -4.96 9.65 1.35
N ILE A 90 -5.08 9.93 0.05
CA ILE A 90 -4.53 11.16 -0.54
C ILE A 90 -5.16 12.38 0.12
N ALA A 91 -6.48 12.39 0.25
CA ALA A 91 -7.18 13.51 0.87
C ALA A 91 -6.71 13.73 2.31
N ALA A 92 -6.59 12.65 3.09
CA ALA A 92 -6.17 12.73 4.48
C ALA A 92 -4.74 13.23 4.63
N THR A 93 -3.83 12.77 3.77
CA THR A 93 -2.41 13.14 3.86
C THR A 93 -2.14 14.54 3.30
N GLN A 94 -2.87 14.96 2.28
CA GLN A 94 -2.75 16.32 1.76
C GLN A 94 -3.25 17.35 2.76
N SER A 95 -4.32 17.04 3.48
CA SER A 95 -4.82 17.93 4.53
C SER A 95 -3.76 18.18 5.61
N ARG A 96 -2.93 17.18 5.87
CA ARG A 96 -1.87 17.29 6.87
C ARG A 96 -0.69 18.10 6.36
N ALA A 97 -0.46 18.11 5.06
CA ALA A 97 0.63 18.82 4.44
C ALA A 97 0.35 20.33 4.34
N ALA A 98 -0.90 20.70 4.34
CA ALA A 98 -1.31 22.09 4.32
C ALA A 98 -1.19 22.68 5.72
#